data_baf9757f42a51cd0620787e8fe457fb0
#
_entry.id   baf9757f42a51cd0620787e8fe457fb0
#
_cell.length_a   1.000
_cell.length_b   1.000
_cell.length_c   1.000
_cell.angle_alpha   90.00
_cell.angle_beta   90.00
_cell.angle_gamma   90.00
#
_symmetry.space_group_name_H-M   'P 1'
#
loop_
_entity.id
_entity.type
_entity.pdbx_description
1 polymer ?
#
loop_
_entity_poly.entity_id
_entity_poly.type
_entity_poly.pdbx_seq_one_letter_code
_entity_poly.pdbx_strand_id
1 'polypeptide(L)'
;MSEVDKDANFTSMVTPRRTDTAIISKIEKGGYYRCHLDNEFNGHYSTTLFLNEPEEYKGGELQLLIDGQTKNIKLKAGWGVTYSTRIPHQVLSVTEGVRYASVFWSKSLITDPFIRDIYHSVSSIQQKFSNSGYIDKVHTDIKEFVDDPRVELAMLKKTILRRYL
;
A
#
# COMPACT_ATOMS: atom_id res chain seq x y z
N MET A 1 -8.57 7.21 14.82
CA MET A 1 -8.07 6.08 14.02
C MET A 1 -9.05 5.89 12.88
N SER A 2 -8.62 6.05 11.63
CA SER A 2 -9.50 5.86 10.46
C SER A 2 -9.84 4.38 10.26
N GLU A 3 -10.89 4.05 9.49
CA GLU A 3 -11.20 2.65 9.19
C GLU A 3 -10.04 1.96 8.44
N VAL A 4 -9.28 2.71 7.64
CA VAL A 4 -8.09 2.20 6.94
C VAL A 4 -6.98 1.79 7.91
N ASP A 5 -6.84 2.47 9.04
CA ASP A 5 -5.84 2.12 10.06
C ASP A 5 -6.18 0.80 10.79
N LYS A 6 -7.38 0.23 10.56
CA LYS A 6 -7.79 -1.07 11.07
C LYS A 6 -7.53 -2.21 10.08
N ASP A 7 -7.26 -1.90 8.80
CA ASP A 7 -6.92 -2.91 7.81
C ASP A 7 -5.54 -3.50 8.08
N ALA A 8 -5.50 -4.83 8.29
CA ALA A 8 -4.28 -5.53 8.67
C ALA A 8 -3.21 -5.50 7.56
N ASN A 9 -3.61 -5.52 6.29
CA ASN A 9 -2.68 -5.46 5.16
C ASN A 9 -2.06 -4.07 5.09
N PHE A 10 -2.90 -3.02 5.18
CA PHE A 10 -2.45 -1.64 5.19
C PHE A 10 -1.49 -1.39 6.36
N THR A 11 -1.86 -1.76 7.59
CA THR A 11 -1.04 -1.52 8.79
C THR A 11 0.27 -2.30 8.76
N SER A 12 0.25 -3.52 8.26
CA SER A 12 1.47 -4.34 8.12
C SER A 12 2.42 -3.77 7.06
N MET A 13 1.88 -3.19 6.00
CA MET A 13 2.65 -2.61 4.90
C MET A 13 3.19 -1.22 5.25
N VAL A 14 2.32 -0.34 5.73
CA VAL A 14 2.62 1.09 5.92
C VAL A 14 3.27 1.36 7.26
N THR A 15 2.98 0.52 8.29
CA THR A 15 3.35 0.82 9.69
C THR A 15 3.04 2.28 10.04
N PRO A 16 1.76 2.70 9.97
CA PRO A 16 1.40 4.11 9.95
C PRO A 16 1.68 4.75 11.30
N ARG A 17 2.40 5.86 11.28
CA ARG A 17 2.50 6.80 12.40
C ARG A 17 1.38 7.82 12.37
N ARG A 18 1.00 8.25 11.16
CA ARG A 18 -0.07 9.20 10.89
C ARG A 18 -0.64 8.95 9.49
N THR A 19 -1.94 9.03 9.39
CA THR A 19 -2.67 9.09 8.12
C THR A 19 -3.34 10.46 8.04
N ASP A 20 -3.15 11.16 6.93
CA ASP A 20 -3.71 12.50 6.73
C ASP A 20 -5.19 12.42 6.33
N THR A 21 -5.88 13.56 6.38
CA THR A 21 -7.26 13.69 5.93
C THR A 21 -7.35 13.39 4.43
N ALA A 22 -8.32 12.57 4.05
CA ALA A 22 -8.53 12.19 2.66
C ALA A 22 -9.10 13.34 1.82
N ILE A 23 -8.65 13.43 0.58
CA ILE A 23 -9.19 14.31 -0.45
C ILE A 23 -10.10 13.49 -1.35
N ILE A 24 -11.29 13.99 -1.64
CA ILE A 24 -12.18 13.39 -2.65
C ILE A 24 -11.83 13.99 -4.02
N SER A 25 -11.39 13.13 -4.92
CA SER A 25 -11.09 13.47 -6.31
C SER A 25 -12.28 13.10 -7.20
N LYS A 26 -12.77 14.06 -7.97
CA LYS A 26 -13.76 13.90 -9.03
C LYS A 26 -13.11 14.23 -10.36
N ILE A 27 -13.12 13.31 -11.31
CA ILE A 27 -12.58 13.52 -12.65
C ILE A 27 -13.70 13.17 -13.66
N GLU A 28 -14.13 14.17 -14.41
CA GLU A 28 -15.17 14.07 -15.44
C GLU A 28 -14.58 13.68 -16.80
N LYS A 29 -15.43 13.39 -17.77
CA LYS A 29 -15.03 13.09 -19.14
C LYS A 29 -14.08 14.16 -19.71
N GLY A 30 -12.96 13.71 -20.28
CA GLY A 30 -11.86 14.54 -20.79
C GLY A 30 -10.85 14.94 -19.74
N GLY A 31 -11.18 14.80 -18.45
CA GLY A 31 -10.27 15.07 -17.36
C GLY A 31 -9.22 13.97 -17.15
N TYR A 32 -8.09 14.36 -16.59
CA TYR A 32 -6.96 13.48 -16.26
C TYR A 32 -6.16 14.10 -15.12
N TYR A 33 -5.20 13.37 -14.60
CA TYR A 33 -4.19 13.95 -13.70
C TYR A 33 -2.81 13.62 -14.24
N ARG A 34 -2.01 14.66 -14.49
CA ARG A 34 -0.70 14.52 -15.13
C ARG A 34 0.28 13.67 -14.31
N CYS A 35 1.25 13.08 -14.98
CA CYS A 35 2.33 12.34 -14.33
C CYS A 35 3.12 13.24 -13.35
N HIS A 36 3.31 12.74 -12.14
CA HIS A 36 4.00 13.46 -11.08
C HIS A 36 4.53 12.47 -10.02
N LEU A 37 5.30 13.00 -9.10
CA LEU A 37 5.66 12.40 -7.81
C LEU A 37 4.90 13.15 -6.72
N ASP A 38 4.42 12.42 -5.73
CA ASP A 38 3.86 13.06 -4.55
C ASP A 38 4.98 13.65 -3.68
N ASN A 39 4.59 14.68 -2.91
CA ASN A 39 5.53 15.33 -2.00
C ASN A 39 5.72 14.48 -0.74
N GLU A 40 6.96 14.08 -0.45
CA GLU A 40 7.32 13.30 0.76
C GLU A 40 6.99 14.02 2.08
N PHE A 41 6.83 15.36 2.06
CA PHE A 41 6.36 16.11 3.24
C PHE A 41 4.93 15.72 3.64
N ASN A 42 4.09 15.35 2.68
CA ASN A 42 2.73 14.88 2.93
C ASN A 42 2.72 13.47 3.53
N GLY A 43 3.58 12.59 3.03
CA GLY A 43 3.66 11.20 3.51
C GLY A 43 4.72 10.39 2.79
N HIS A 44 4.91 9.16 3.26
CA HIS A 44 5.81 8.19 2.63
C HIS A 44 5.06 7.26 1.67
N TYR A 45 3.75 7.15 1.85
CA TYR A 45 2.85 6.35 1.03
C TYR A 45 1.65 7.17 0.61
N SER A 46 1.24 6.97 -0.63
CA SER A 46 -0.01 7.47 -1.22
C SER A 46 -0.99 6.31 -1.30
N THR A 47 -2.23 6.56 -0.94
CA THR A 47 -3.31 5.60 -1.09
C THR A 47 -4.41 6.19 -1.95
N THR A 48 -4.83 5.44 -2.96
CA THR A 48 -6.02 5.73 -3.77
C THR A 48 -7.08 4.69 -3.47
N LEU A 49 -8.19 5.10 -2.88
CA LEU A 49 -9.38 4.30 -2.65
C LEU A 49 -10.39 4.61 -3.76
N PHE A 50 -10.82 3.59 -4.51
CA PHE A 50 -11.80 3.75 -5.58
C PHE A 50 -13.20 3.83 -5.00
N LEU A 51 -14.00 4.79 -5.47
CA LEU A 51 -15.36 5.05 -4.96
C LEU A 51 -16.47 4.71 -5.97
N ASN A 52 -16.08 4.36 -7.21
CA ASN A 52 -16.97 3.85 -8.25
C ASN A 52 -16.65 2.41 -8.58
N GLU A 53 -17.64 1.69 -9.10
CA GLU A 53 -17.38 0.44 -9.80
C GLU A 53 -16.64 0.69 -11.13
N PRO A 54 -15.77 -0.24 -11.58
CA PRO A 54 -14.97 -0.06 -12.80
C PRO A 54 -15.81 0.19 -14.08
N GLU A 55 -17.03 -0.32 -14.08
CA GLU A 55 -17.96 -0.24 -15.22
C GLU A 55 -18.67 1.11 -15.34
N GLU A 56 -18.69 1.93 -14.28
CA GLU A 56 -19.39 3.23 -14.25
C GLU A 56 -18.65 4.34 -15.03
N TYR A 57 -17.40 4.09 -15.44
CA TYR A 57 -16.62 5.03 -16.25
C TYR A 57 -15.63 4.30 -17.15
N LYS A 58 -15.18 4.93 -18.24
CA LYS A 58 -14.14 4.41 -19.13
C LYS A 58 -12.89 5.29 -19.08
N GLY A 59 -11.74 4.68 -19.22
CA GLY A 59 -10.46 5.32 -18.94
C GLY A 59 -10.28 5.57 -17.44
N GLY A 60 -9.52 6.59 -17.07
CA GLY A 60 -9.34 7.02 -15.68
C GLY A 60 -8.58 6.02 -14.82
N GLU A 61 -7.82 5.09 -15.41
CA GLU A 61 -6.95 4.18 -14.67
C GLU A 61 -5.88 4.98 -13.92
N LEU A 62 -5.60 4.57 -12.68
CA LEU A 62 -4.39 4.98 -11.99
C LEU A 62 -3.23 4.22 -12.62
N GLN A 63 -2.29 4.94 -13.23
CA GLN A 63 -1.09 4.34 -13.82
C GLN A 63 0.12 4.62 -12.94
N LEU A 64 0.84 3.57 -12.56
CA LEU A 64 2.08 3.61 -11.78
C LEU A 64 3.25 3.18 -12.66
N LEU A 65 4.41 3.83 -12.51
CA LEU A 65 5.66 3.40 -13.13
C LEU A 65 6.49 2.63 -12.07
N ILE A 66 6.54 1.31 -12.20
CA ILE A 66 7.24 0.41 -11.27
C ILE A 66 8.28 -0.40 -12.06
N ASP A 67 9.54 -0.33 -11.65
CA ASP A 67 10.66 -1.05 -12.29
C ASP A 67 10.74 -0.84 -13.82
N GLY A 68 10.50 0.40 -14.25
CA GLY A 68 10.52 0.78 -15.67
C GLY A 68 9.29 0.33 -16.46
N GLN A 69 8.30 -0.29 -15.82
CA GLN A 69 7.06 -0.75 -16.44
C GLN A 69 5.85 0.03 -15.93
N THR A 70 4.92 0.36 -16.82
CA THR A 70 3.66 0.96 -16.44
C THR A 70 2.64 -0.09 -16.02
N LYS A 71 1.95 0.15 -14.91
CA LYS A 71 0.84 -0.68 -14.41
C LYS A 71 -0.41 0.16 -14.31
N ASN A 72 -1.46 -0.23 -15.02
CA ASN A 72 -2.77 0.38 -14.96
C ASN A 72 -3.61 -0.31 -13.89
N ILE A 73 -4.20 0.47 -12.99
CA ILE A 73 -4.97 0.00 -11.84
C ILE A 73 -6.35 0.64 -11.89
N LYS A 74 -7.37 -0.20 -11.84
CA LYS A 74 -8.78 0.19 -11.75
C LYS A 74 -9.51 -0.87 -10.94
N LEU A 75 -9.83 -0.55 -9.69
CA LEU A 75 -10.39 -1.49 -8.72
C LEU A 75 -11.87 -1.21 -8.48
N LYS A 76 -12.56 -2.16 -7.89
CA LYS A 76 -13.95 -2.04 -7.45
C LYS A 76 -14.10 -0.96 -6.37
N ALA A 77 -15.30 -0.42 -6.24
CA ALA A 77 -15.62 0.51 -5.17
C ALA A 77 -15.30 -0.10 -3.79
N GLY A 78 -14.69 0.72 -2.91
CA GLY A 78 -14.22 0.29 -1.60
C GLY A 78 -12.85 -0.39 -1.58
N TRP A 79 -12.25 -0.67 -2.74
CA TRP A 79 -10.89 -1.20 -2.81
C TRP A 79 -9.88 -0.09 -3.06
N GLY A 80 -8.71 -0.23 -2.46
CA GLY A 80 -7.63 0.74 -2.58
C GLY A 80 -6.29 0.14 -2.97
N VAL A 81 -5.41 0.99 -3.47
CA VAL A 81 -4.02 0.67 -3.71
C VAL A 81 -3.15 1.67 -2.97
N THR A 82 -2.15 1.15 -2.27
CA THR A 82 -1.15 1.95 -1.55
C THR A 82 0.22 1.74 -2.19
N TYR A 83 0.93 2.82 -2.43
CA TYR A 83 2.25 2.82 -3.07
C TYR A 83 3.13 3.92 -2.48
N SER A 84 4.45 3.80 -2.67
CA SER A 84 5.40 4.83 -2.23
C SER A 84 5.17 6.15 -2.96
N THR A 85 5.21 7.29 -2.24
CA THR A 85 5.16 8.65 -2.83
C THR A 85 6.27 8.89 -3.86
N ARG A 86 7.32 8.08 -3.86
CA ARG A 86 8.45 8.11 -4.80
C ARG A 86 8.16 7.43 -6.15
N ILE A 87 7.00 6.79 -6.30
CA ILE A 87 6.60 6.15 -7.56
C ILE A 87 5.94 7.19 -8.47
N PRO A 88 6.48 7.44 -9.68
CA PRO A 88 5.82 8.28 -10.68
C PRO A 88 4.45 7.70 -11.02
N HIS A 89 3.44 8.56 -11.02
CA HIS A 89 2.08 8.11 -11.28
C HIS A 89 1.23 9.19 -11.93
N GLN A 90 0.13 8.75 -12.54
CA GLN A 90 -0.86 9.61 -13.19
C GLN A 90 -2.23 8.96 -13.16
N VAL A 91 -3.27 9.74 -13.44
CA VAL A 91 -4.59 9.22 -13.79
C VAL A 91 -4.81 9.47 -15.29
N LEU A 92 -5.05 8.40 -16.04
CA LEU A 92 -5.32 8.48 -17.47
C LEU A 92 -6.64 9.21 -17.73
N SER A 93 -6.82 9.72 -18.95
CA SER A 93 -8.03 10.46 -19.31
C SER A 93 -9.28 9.61 -19.12
N VAL A 94 -10.30 10.19 -18.48
CA VAL A 94 -11.65 9.63 -18.41
C VAL A 94 -12.32 9.89 -19.75
N THR A 95 -12.72 8.84 -20.47
CA THR A 95 -13.35 8.95 -21.78
C THR A 95 -14.87 8.95 -21.75
N GLU A 96 -15.44 8.29 -20.74
CA GLU A 96 -16.89 8.26 -20.46
C GLU A 96 -17.14 8.20 -18.95
N GLY A 97 -18.27 8.75 -18.51
CA GLY A 97 -18.68 8.74 -17.10
C GLY A 97 -17.88 9.73 -16.24
N VAL A 98 -17.85 9.45 -14.93
CA VAL A 98 -17.15 10.25 -13.91
C VAL A 98 -16.40 9.32 -13.00
N ARG A 99 -15.13 9.59 -12.75
CA ARG A 99 -14.31 8.85 -11.78
C ARG A 99 -14.33 9.55 -10.44
N TYR A 100 -14.66 8.81 -9.38
CA TYR A 100 -14.48 9.25 -8.00
C TYR A 100 -13.44 8.40 -7.29
N ALA A 101 -12.58 9.05 -6.54
CA ALA A 101 -11.61 8.38 -5.67
C ALA A 101 -11.35 9.21 -4.40
N SER A 102 -11.04 8.53 -3.33
CA SER A 102 -10.48 9.15 -2.13
C SER A 102 -8.97 8.94 -2.13
N VAL A 103 -8.22 10.04 -1.97
CA VAL A 103 -6.75 10.03 -1.97
C VAL A 103 -6.26 10.57 -0.64
N PHE A 104 -5.31 9.88 -0.03
CA PHE A 104 -4.68 10.30 1.23
C PHE A 104 -3.25 9.82 1.33
N TRP A 105 -2.50 10.46 2.22
CA TRP A 105 -1.10 10.15 2.47
C TRP A 105 -0.89 9.64 3.88
N SER A 106 0.09 8.73 4.02
CA SER A 106 0.44 8.16 5.31
C SER A 106 1.93 8.28 5.58
N LYS A 107 2.28 8.71 6.80
CA LYS A 107 3.65 8.69 7.31
C LYS A 107 3.89 7.38 8.04
N SER A 108 4.90 6.65 7.60
CA SER A 108 5.37 5.44 8.29
C SER A 108 6.15 5.80 9.55
N LEU A 109 6.12 4.92 10.54
CA LEU A 109 7.04 4.93 11.68
C LEU A 109 8.50 4.83 11.19
N ILE A 110 8.74 4.02 10.15
CA ILE A 110 10.09 3.84 9.59
C ILE A 110 10.37 5.02 8.64
N THR A 111 11.19 5.96 9.09
CA THR A 111 11.49 7.20 8.35
C THR A 111 12.55 6.99 7.25
N ASP A 112 13.48 6.06 7.45
CA ASP A 112 14.51 5.72 6.47
C ASP A 112 13.90 4.95 5.29
N PRO A 113 14.02 5.46 4.03
CA PRO A 113 13.40 4.82 2.87
C PRO A 113 13.99 3.43 2.55
N PHE A 114 15.29 3.24 2.72
CA PHE A 114 15.93 1.95 2.47
C PHE A 114 15.45 0.88 3.47
N ILE A 115 15.34 1.25 4.74
CA ILE A 115 14.84 0.36 5.78
C ILE A 115 13.34 0.06 5.58
N ARG A 116 12.55 1.02 5.06
CA ARG A 116 11.15 0.76 4.67
C ARG A 116 11.06 -0.29 3.57
N ASP A 117 11.91 -0.17 2.54
CA ASP A 117 11.93 -1.12 1.43
C ASP A 117 12.30 -2.54 1.91
N ILE A 118 13.26 -2.66 2.82
CA ILE A 118 13.61 -3.94 3.47
C ILE A 118 12.43 -4.48 4.28
N TYR A 119 11.84 -3.65 5.14
CA TYR A 119 10.69 -4.05 5.97
C TYR A 119 9.52 -4.54 5.11
N HIS A 120 9.27 -3.85 4.00
CA HIS A 120 8.23 -4.20 3.04
C HIS A 120 8.49 -5.55 2.37
N SER A 121 9.74 -5.79 1.96
CA SER A 121 10.17 -7.06 1.37
C SER A 121 9.97 -8.22 2.35
N VAL A 122 10.39 -8.05 3.60
CA VAL A 122 10.20 -9.03 4.68
C VAL A 122 8.70 -9.30 4.92
N SER A 123 7.88 -8.24 4.96
CA SER A 123 6.42 -8.36 5.13
C SER A 123 5.76 -9.12 3.98
N SER A 124 6.19 -8.85 2.74
CA SER A 124 5.69 -9.54 1.55
C SER A 124 6.04 -11.03 1.57
N ILE A 125 7.26 -11.37 1.96
CA ILE A 125 7.69 -12.77 2.08
C ILE A 125 6.85 -13.47 3.16
N GLN A 126 6.69 -12.85 4.33
CA GLN A 126 5.87 -13.41 5.41
C GLN A 126 4.43 -13.67 4.96
N GLN A 127 3.82 -12.74 4.22
CA GLN A 127 2.46 -12.91 3.70
C GLN A 127 2.37 -14.07 2.68
N LYS A 128 3.37 -14.23 1.82
CA LYS A 128 3.44 -15.38 0.89
C LYS A 128 3.48 -16.70 1.63
N PHE A 129 4.25 -16.81 2.71
CA PHE A 129 4.27 -18.00 3.57
C PHE A 129 2.90 -18.27 4.20
N SER A 130 2.24 -17.25 4.73
CA SER A 130 0.89 -17.38 5.31
C SER A 130 -0.14 -17.84 4.28
N ASN A 131 -0.05 -17.37 3.04
CA ASN A 131 -0.98 -17.70 1.96
C ASN A 131 -0.69 -19.04 1.27
N SER A 132 0.50 -19.63 1.47
CA SER A 132 0.90 -20.89 0.80
C SER A 132 0.28 -22.14 1.41
N GLY A 133 -0.61 -22.03 2.39
CA GLY A 133 -1.21 -23.16 3.08
C GLY A 133 -0.22 -23.90 4.00
N TYR A 134 0.89 -23.28 4.31
CA TYR A 134 1.81 -23.77 5.34
C TYR A 134 1.05 -23.79 6.66
N ILE A 135 0.64 -24.99 7.08
CA ILE A 135 -0.18 -25.20 8.27
C ILE A 135 0.60 -24.67 9.48
N ASP A 136 -0.08 -23.94 10.35
CA ASP A 136 0.48 -23.51 11.63
C ASP A 136 0.90 -24.76 12.43
N LYS A 137 2.19 -25.09 12.36
CA LYS A 137 2.75 -26.11 13.22
C LYS A 137 2.70 -25.55 14.64
N VAL A 138 2.04 -26.29 15.54
CA VAL A 138 2.17 -26.06 16.95
C VAL A 138 3.57 -26.53 17.35
N HIS A 139 4.48 -25.60 17.60
CA HIS A 139 5.81 -25.91 18.06
C HIS A 139 5.75 -26.28 19.55
N THR A 140 6.18 -27.48 19.89
CA THR A 140 6.26 -27.96 21.28
C THR A 140 7.63 -27.71 21.90
N ASP A 141 8.62 -27.38 21.08
CA ASP A 141 10.00 -27.08 21.47
C ASP A 141 10.42 -25.68 21.01
N ILE A 142 11.18 -24.98 21.86
CA ILE A 142 11.65 -23.63 21.57
C ILE A 142 12.62 -23.58 20.38
N LYS A 143 13.38 -24.64 20.13
CA LYS A 143 14.28 -24.76 18.98
C LYS A 143 13.49 -24.82 17.68
N GLU A 144 12.47 -25.70 17.61
CA GLU A 144 11.59 -25.79 16.44
C GLU A 144 10.87 -24.47 16.18
N PHE A 145 10.49 -23.76 17.24
CA PHE A 145 9.85 -22.43 17.14
C PHE A 145 10.81 -21.39 16.56
N VAL A 146 12.06 -21.35 17.02
CA VAL A 146 13.06 -20.36 16.54
C VAL A 146 13.52 -20.66 15.12
N ASP A 147 13.59 -21.94 14.74
CA ASP A 147 14.01 -22.38 13.40
C ASP A 147 12.88 -22.27 12.35
N ASP A 148 11.67 -21.86 12.75
CA ASP A 148 10.58 -21.59 11.81
C ASP A 148 10.85 -20.27 11.07
N PRO A 149 10.94 -20.28 9.73
CA PRO A 149 11.19 -19.07 8.93
C PRO A 149 10.19 -17.94 9.16
N ARG A 150 8.94 -18.26 9.55
CA ARG A 150 7.91 -17.27 9.88
C ARG A 150 8.25 -16.52 11.16
N VAL A 151 8.77 -17.25 12.16
CA VAL A 151 9.23 -16.67 13.43
C VAL A 151 10.46 -15.81 13.19
N GLU A 152 11.42 -16.29 12.41
CA GLU A 152 12.61 -15.53 12.04
C GLU A 152 12.26 -14.21 11.34
N LEU A 153 11.35 -14.25 10.35
CA LEU A 153 10.84 -13.03 9.68
C LEU A 153 10.11 -12.10 10.65
N ALA A 154 9.32 -12.64 11.58
CA ALA A 154 8.63 -11.85 12.58
C ALA A 154 9.61 -11.18 13.56
N MET A 155 10.66 -11.89 13.97
CA MET A 155 11.73 -11.34 14.81
C MET A 155 12.51 -10.24 14.11
N LEU A 156 12.83 -10.42 12.82
CA LEU A 156 13.48 -9.40 12.00
C LEU A 156 12.63 -8.13 11.91
N LYS A 157 11.34 -8.26 11.64
CA LYS A 157 10.41 -7.11 11.63
C LYS A 157 10.38 -6.39 12.98
N LYS A 158 10.30 -7.11 14.09
CA LYS A 158 10.33 -6.53 15.43
C LYS A 158 11.65 -5.81 15.70
N THR A 159 12.78 -6.36 15.24
CA THR A 159 14.10 -5.74 15.39
C THR A 159 14.19 -4.42 14.64
N ILE A 160 13.67 -4.37 13.40
CA ILE A 160 13.60 -3.14 12.62
C ILE A 160 12.73 -2.09 13.35
N LEU A 161 11.52 -2.46 13.78
CA LEU A 161 10.59 -1.53 14.42
C LEU A 161 11.09 -0.97 15.75
N ARG A 162 11.82 -1.76 16.56
CA ARG A 162 12.39 -1.29 17.83
C ARG A 162 13.31 -0.08 17.67
N ARG A 163 13.88 0.13 16.50
CA ARG A 163 14.72 1.30 16.21
C ARG A 163 13.91 2.60 16.05
N TYR A 164 12.62 2.50 15.79
CA TYR A 164 11.75 3.64 15.45
C TYR A 164 10.60 3.85 16.46
N LEU A 165 10.45 2.96 17.44
CA LEU A 165 9.53 3.10 18.58
C LEU A 165 10.22 3.78 19.75
#